data_06c7d7f89c9e3c613313357047d99e5f
#
_entry.id   06c7d7f89c9e3c613313357047d99e5f
#
_cell.length_a   1.000
_cell.length_b   1.000
_cell.length_c   1.000
_cell.angle_alpha   90.00
_cell.angle_beta   90.00
_cell.angle_gamma   90.00
#
_symmetry.space_group_name_H-M   'P 1'
#
loop_
_entity.id
_entity.type
_entity.pdbx_description
1 polymer ?
#
loop_
_entity_poly.entity_id
_entity_poly.type
_entity_poly.pdbx_seq_one_letter_code
_entity_poly.pdbx_strand_id
1 'polypeptide(L)'
;LQDYVSNKPAPEYPFPVDAAKAGRGKAVFDSTCAACHASARTGTIVSLAEVGTNRDRLDTWSEKAAIEANKVVRDMGIERPGLVEEPLRGYIAAFLDGIWLRAPYLHNGSVPTLRDLLEPPEQRPAVFWRGY
;
A
#
# COMPACT_ATOMS: atom_id res chain seq x y z
N LEU A 1 0.78 22.93 -4.12
CA LEU A 1 -0.17 21.81 -3.94
C LEU A 1 0.50 20.60 -3.26
N GLN A 2 1.70 20.20 -3.72
CA GLN A 2 2.44 19.06 -3.13
C GLN A 2 2.71 19.28 -1.64
N ASP A 3 3.23 20.43 -1.24
CA ASP A 3 3.50 20.76 0.17
C ASP A 3 2.23 20.72 1.04
N TYR A 4 1.12 21.19 0.49
CA TYR A 4 -0.18 21.13 1.18
C TYR A 4 -0.62 19.69 1.42
N VAL A 5 -0.52 18.84 0.41
CA VAL A 5 -0.94 17.42 0.52
C VAL A 5 -0.01 16.65 1.45
N SER A 6 1.31 16.87 1.35
CA SER A 6 2.32 16.16 2.16
C SER A 6 2.24 16.47 3.65
N ASN A 7 1.74 17.65 4.01
CA ASN A 7 1.64 18.09 5.40
C ASN A 7 0.24 17.88 6.02
N LYS A 8 -0.68 17.26 5.30
CA LYS A 8 -1.99 16.94 5.87
C LYS A 8 -1.90 15.70 6.74
N PRO A 9 -2.34 15.77 8.00
CA PRO A 9 -2.46 14.58 8.82
C PRO A 9 -3.50 13.62 8.23
N ALA A 10 -3.30 12.34 8.44
CA ALA A 10 -4.33 11.36 8.10
C ALA A 10 -5.59 11.64 8.91
N PRO A 11 -6.78 11.50 8.30
CA PRO A 11 -8.02 11.73 9.01
C PRO A 11 -8.21 10.68 10.11
N GLU A 12 -8.67 11.14 11.26
CA GLU A 12 -8.99 10.25 12.36
C GLU A 12 -10.16 9.32 12.02
N TYR A 13 -10.13 8.13 12.59
CA TYR A 13 -11.22 7.16 12.42
C TYR A 13 -12.47 7.68 13.13
N PRO A 14 -13.61 7.90 12.44
CA PRO A 14 -14.74 8.65 12.98
C PRO A 14 -15.70 7.83 13.84
N PHE A 15 -15.47 6.52 13.96
CA PHE A 15 -16.37 5.63 14.69
C PHE A 15 -15.77 5.20 16.03
N PRO A 16 -16.63 4.79 17.00
CA PRO A 16 -16.16 4.28 18.28
C PRO A 16 -15.21 3.09 18.13
N VAL A 17 -14.13 3.09 18.89
CA VAL A 17 -13.14 2.00 18.92
C VAL A 17 -13.24 1.28 20.26
N ASP A 18 -13.38 -0.04 20.22
CA ASP A 18 -13.25 -0.91 21.40
C ASP A 18 -11.78 -0.92 21.84
N ALA A 19 -11.46 -0.19 22.91
CA ALA A 19 -10.11 -0.03 23.40
C ALA A 19 -9.48 -1.37 23.85
N ALA A 20 -10.26 -2.29 24.42
CA ALA A 20 -9.75 -3.59 24.83
C ALA A 20 -9.40 -4.46 23.64
N LYS A 21 -10.24 -4.45 22.60
CA LYS A 21 -9.97 -5.16 21.34
C LYS A 21 -8.77 -4.53 20.61
N ALA A 22 -8.69 -3.21 20.55
CA ALA A 22 -7.58 -2.48 19.95
C ALA A 22 -6.26 -2.79 20.65
N GLY A 23 -6.24 -2.85 22.00
CA GLY A 23 -5.06 -3.22 22.77
C GLY A 23 -4.56 -4.65 22.44
N ARG A 24 -5.47 -5.62 22.31
CA ARG A 24 -5.10 -6.98 21.88
C ARG A 24 -4.59 -6.99 20.43
N GLY A 25 -5.25 -6.26 19.56
CA GLY A 25 -4.81 -6.11 18.15
C GLY A 25 -3.45 -5.46 18.04
N LYS A 26 -3.16 -4.46 18.88
CA LYS A 26 -1.84 -3.82 18.92
C LYS A 26 -0.72 -4.83 19.24
N ALA A 27 -0.92 -5.71 20.21
CA ALA A 27 0.09 -6.71 20.55
C ALA A 27 0.39 -7.66 19.37
N VAL A 28 -0.65 -8.06 18.62
CA VAL A 28 -0.50 -8.86 17.40
C VAL A 28 0.23 -8.06 16.32
N PHE A 29 -0.18 -6.82 16.10
CA PHE A 29 0.46 -5.93 15.12
C PHE A 29 1.95 -5.74 15.42
N ASP A 30 2.29 -5.47 16.67
CA ASP A 30 3.68 -5.23 17.11
C ASP A 30 4.56 -6.47 16.87
N SER A 31 4.01 -7.67 17.02
CA SER A 31 4.77 -8.91 16.84
C SER A 31 4.87 -9.39 15.38
N THR A 32 3.94 -8.99 14.51
CA THR A 32 3.84 -9.55 13.14
C THR A 32 3.99 -8.53 12.03
N CYS A 33 3.55 -7.30 12.23
CA CYS A 33 3.42 -6.31 11.15
C CYS A 33 4.34 -5.09 11.33
N ALA A 34 4.64 -4.72 12.59
CA ALA A 34 5.36 -3.49 12.91
C ALA A 34 6.78 -3.46 12.34
N ALA A 35 7.42 -4.62 12.17
CA ALA A 35 8.76 -4.72 11.59
C ALA A 35 8.87 -4.05 10.20
N CYS A 36 7.77 -4.04 9.43
CA CYS A 36 7.70 -3.35 8.15
C CYS A 36 6.87 -2.05 8.21
N HIS A 37 5.76 -2.05 8.97
CA HIS A 37 4.77 -0.98 8.93
C HIS A 37 4.87 0.06 10.05
N ALA A 38 5.76 -0.10 11.00
CA ALA A 38 5.99 0.86 12.09
C ALA A 38 7.48 0.96 12.50
N SER A 39 8.37 0.90 11.52
CA SER A 39 9.81 0.96 11.72
C SER A 39 10.48 1.87 10.68
N ALA A 40 11.80 1.96 10.72
CA ALA A 40 12.59 2.64 9.68
C ALA A 40 12.42 2.02 8.27
N ARG A 41 11.82 0.84 8.16
CA ARG A 41 11.51 0.19 6.87
C ARG A 41 10.22 0.70 6.23
N THR A 42 9.35 1.38 6.99
CA THR A 42 8.12 1.97 6.44
C THR A 42 8.47 2.98 5.35
N GLY A 43 7.85 2.87 4.20
CA GLY A 43 8.15 3.67 3.02
C GLY A 43 9.32 3.14 2.17
N THR A 44 10.03 2.10 2.61
CA THR A 44 11.12 1.48 1.83
C THR A 44 10.66 0.22 1.09
N ILE A 45 11.47 -0.23 0.13
CA ILE A 45 11.20 -1.48 -0.61
C ILE A 45 11.56 -2.68 0.25
N VAL A 46 10.59 -3.56 0.45
CA VAL A 46 10.78 -4.89 1.03
C VAL A 46 10.85 -5.91 -0.11
N SER A 47 11.85 -6.78 -0.07
CA SER A 47 12.08 -7.73 -1.15
C SER A 47 10.90 -8.69 -1.37
N LEU A 48 10.69 -9.12 -2.60
CA LEU A 48 9.62 -10.07 -2.93
C LEU A 48 9.76 -11.38 -2.15
N ALA A 49 11.00 -11.84 -1.94
CA ALA A 49 11.29 -13.05 -1.18
C ALA A 49 10.84 -12.94 0.29
N GLU A 50 10.95 -11.76 0.88
CA GLU A 50 10.55 -11.51 2.26
C GLU A 50 9.04 -11.28 2.39
N VAL A 51 8.43 -10.54 1.44
CA VAL A 51 6.98 -10.31 1.43
C VAL A 51 6.21 -11.58 1.15
N GLY A 52 6.75 -12.48 0.33
CA GLY A 52 6.13 -13.76 -0.01
C GLY A 52 4.84 -13.66 -0.83
N THR A 53 4.59 -12.52 -1.47
CA THR A 53 3.37 -12.30 -2.28
C THR A 53 3.61 -12.59 -3.76
N ASN A 54 2.53 -12.58 -4.55
CA ASN A 54 2.58 -12.76 -5.99
C ASN A 54 3.39 -11.65 -6.67
N ARG A 55 4.18 -12.03 -7.67
CA ARG A 55 5.07 -11.12 -8.42
C ARG A 55 4.43 -10.47 -9.65
N ASP A 56 3.26 -10.93 -10.07
CA ASP A 56 2.66 -10.53 -11.36
C ASP A 56 2.56 -9.00 -11.49
N ARG A 57 2.27 -8.30 -10.39
CA ARG A 57 2.22 -6.83 -10.39
C ARG A 57 3.59 -6.19 -10.65
N LEU A 58 4.68 -6.79 -10.15
CA LEU A 58 6.03 -6.31 -10.43
C LEU A 58 6.43 -6.60 -11.87
N ASP A 59 6.04 -7.75 -12.40
CA ASP A 59 6.36 -8.19 -13.75
C ASP A 59 5.62 -7.35 -14.83
N THR A 60 4.57 -6.63 -14.47
CA THR A 60 3.95 -5.64 -15.36
C THR A 60 4.79 -4.37 -15.53
N TRP A 61 5.78 -4.15 -14.68
CA TRP A 61 6.67 -3.01 -14.78
C TRP A 61 7.78 -3.31 -15.78
N SER A 62 7.90 -2.50 -16.79
CA SER A 62 8.93 -2.64 -17.83
C SER A 62 9.84 -1.42 -17.82
N GLU A 63 11.15 -1.66 -17.81
CA GLU A 63 12.17 -0.63 -17.97
C GLU A 63 11.88 0.26 -19.18
N LYS A 64 11.55 -0.34 -20.32
CA LYS A 64 11.21 0.40 -21.53
C LYS A 64 10.02 1.35 -21.31
N ALA A 65 8.96 0.88 -20.64
CA ALA A 65 7.80 1.72 -20.34
C ALA A 65 8.16 2.89 -19.41
N ALA A 66 9.04 2.65 -18.43
CA ALA A 66 9.50 3.70 -17.53
C ALA A 66 10.33 4.76 -18.27
N ILE A 67 11.26 4.35 -19.12
CA ILE A 67 12.10 5.24 -19.94
C ILE A 67 11.22 6.10 -20.85
N GLU A 68 10.28 5.51 -21.58
CA GLU A 68 9.38 6.25 -22.46
C GLU A 68 8.48 7.22 -21.68
N ALA A 69 7.91 6.80 -20.56
CA ALA A 69 7.10 7.68 -19.71
C ALA A 69 7.92 8.84 -19.14
N ASN A 70 9.14 8.59 -18.69
CA ASN A 70 10.03 9.65 -18.20
C ASN A 70 10.41 10.62 -19.32
N LYS A 71 10.61 10.13 -20.55
CA LYS A 71 10.86 10.99 -21.71
C LYS A 71 9.67 11.92 -21.97
N VAL A 72 8.45 11.38 -22.02
CA VAL A 72 7.23 12.19 -22.22
C VAL A 72 7.10 13.27 -21.14
N VAL A 73 7.35 12.93 -19.88
CA VAL A 73 7.27 13.89 -18.77
C VAL A 73 8.31 15.03 -18.93
N ARG A 74 9.54 14.70 -19.33
CA ARG A 74 10.57 15.71 -19.62
C ARG A 74 10.19 16.60 -20.81
N ASP A 75 9.69 15.99 -21.90
CA ASP A 75 9.27 16.71 -23.11
C ASP A 75 8.11 17.68 -22.83
N MET A 76 7.25 17.35 -21.84
CA MET A 76 6.18 18.23 -21.36
C MET A 76 6.64 19.31 -20.37
N GLY A 77 7.91 19.36 -20.00
CA GLY A 77 8.44 20.31 -19.01
C GLY A 77 7.91 20.12 -17.59
N ILE A 78 7.47 18.90 -17.26
CA ILE A 78 6.94 18.59 -15.92
C ILE A 78 8.09 18.23 -14.99
N GLU A 79 8.34 19.07 -13.99
CA GLU A 79 9.31 18.80 -12.94
C GLU A 79 8.72 17.86 -11.89
N ARG A 80 9.10 16.60 -11.93
CA ARG A 80 8.76 15.59 -10.93
C ARG A 80 9.85 14.53 -10.85
N PRO A 81 9.95 13.77 -9.73
CA PRO A 81 10.78 12.58 -9.69
C PRO A 81 10.40 11.62 -10.83
N GLY A 82 11.39 11.13 -11.54
CA GLY A 82 11.19 10.13 -12.59
C GLY A 82 10.65 8.80 -12.05
N LEU A 83 10.10 8.01 -12.94
CA LEU A 83 9.80 6.61 -12.65
C LEU A 83 11.09 5.80 -12.59
N VAL A 84 11.08 4.76 -11.77
CA VAL A 84 12.23 3.85 -11.64
C VAL A 84 12.41 3.08 -12.95
N GLU A 85 13.57 3.22 -13.57
CA GLU A 85 13.92 2.58 -14.85
C GLU A 85 14.56 1.19 -14.66
N GLU A 86 14.84 0.80 -13.40
CA GLU A 86 15.36 -0.52 -13.07
C GLU A 86 14.22 -1.51 -12.74
N PRO A 87 14.45 -2.82 -12.90
CA PRO A 87 13.49 -3.83 -12.50
C PRO A 87 13.14 -3.73 -11.01
N LEU A 88 11.86 -3.68 -10.70
CA LEU A 88 11.39 -3.67 -9.32
C LEU A 88 11.64 -5.02 -8.65
N ARG A 89 12.22 -5.01 -7.45
CA ARG A 89 12.60 -6.21 -6.71
C ARG A 89 11.73 -6.49 -5.49
N GLY A 90 10.71 -5.69 -5.26
CA GLY A 90 9.85 -5.82 -4.11
C GLY A 90 8.74 -4.78 -4.07
N TYR A 91 8.04 -4.73 -2.95
CA TYR A 91 6.95 -3.82 -2.70
C TYR A 91 7.31 -2.83 -1.59
N ILE A 92 6.75 -1.64 -1.66
CA ILE A 92 6.92 -0.63 -0.61
C ILE A 92 6.13 -1.07 0.63
N ALA A 93 6.78 -1.09 1.79
CA ALA A 93 6.11 -1.20 3.08
C ALA A 93 5.29 0.07 3.32
N ALA A 94 4.02 0.03 2.98
CA ALA A 94 3.16 1.20 2.97
C ALA A 94 2.94 1.78 4.36
N PHE A 95 2.85 3.12 4.46
CA PHE A 95 2.31 3.79 5.63
C PHE A 95 0.84 3.40 5.82
N LEU A 96 0.45 3.12 7.05
CA LEU A 96 -0.92 2.67 7.37
C LEU A 96 -1.84 3.79 7.84
N ASP A 97 -1.33 5.01 7.94
CA ASP A 97 -2.13 6.18 8.30
C ASP A 97 -3.33 6.34 7.36
N GLY A 98 -4.52 6.48 7.92
CA GLY A 98 -5.74 6.62 7.13
C GLY A 98 -6.12 5.39 6.30
N ILE A 99 -5.55 4.21 6.60
CA ILE A 99 -5.79 2.99 5.81
C ILE A 99 -7.27 2.61 5.73
N TRP A 100 -8.06 2.95 6.71
CA TRP A 100 -9.51 2.70 6.74
C TRP A 100 -10.27 3.37 5.58
N LEU A 101 -9.71 4.44 4.97
CA LEU A 101 -10.27 5.12 3.79
C LEU A 101 -9.82 4.53 2.45
N ARG A 102 -8.93 3.55 2.44
CA ARG A 102 -8.28 3.07 1.21
C ARG A 102 -8.93 1.83 0.61
N ALA A 103 -10.10 1.43 1.10
CA ALA A 103 -10.83 0.30 0.51
C ALA A 103 -11.25 0.58 -0.94
N PRO A 104 -11.28 -0.43 -1.81
CA PRO A 104 -10.87 -1.81 -1.59
C PRO A 104 -9.35 -1.99 -1.65
N TYR A 105 -8.85 -3.03 -0.98
CA TYR A 105 -7.41 -3.28 -0.77
C TYR A 105 -6.80 -4.16 -1.85
N LEU A 106 -5.48 -4.28 -1.79
CA LEU A 106 -4.56 -4.80 -2.79
C LEU A 106 -4.56 -3.93 -4.07
N HIS A 107 -3.52 -4.12 -4.90
CA HIS A 107 -3.33 -3.32 -6.11
C HIS A 107 -4.46 -3.45 -7.15
N ASN A 108 -5.19 -4.55 -7.11
CA ASN A 108 -6.31 -4.85 -8.00
C ASN A 108 -7.69 -4.57 -7.37
N GLY A 109 -7.73 -4.13 -6.10
CA GLY A 109 -8.96 -3.88 -5.37
C GLY A 109 -9.79 -5.15 -5.10
N SER A 110 -9.15 -6.31 -4.99
CA SER A 110 -9.84 -7.58 -4.81
C SER A 110 -10.31 -7.87 -3.38
N VAL A 111 -9.90 -7.06 -2.41
CA VAL A 111 -10.23 -7.28 -0.99
C VAL A 111 -11.05 -6.10 -0.46
N PRO A 112 -12.33 -6.30 -0.11
CA PRO A 112 -13.24 -5.19 0.18
C PRO A 112 -12.97 -4.49 1.52
N THR A 113 -12.56 -5.22 2.55
CA THR A 113 -12.39 -4.64 3.90
C THR A 113 -11.04 -4.97 4.52
N LEU A 114 -10.63 -4.19 5.54
CA LEU A 114 -9.43 -4.49 6.34
C LEU A 114 -9.55 -5.85 7.03
N ARG A 115 -10.74 -6.26 7.42
CA ARG A 115 -10.96 -7.58 8.00
C ARG A 115 -10.64 -8.67 6.99
N ASP A 116 -11.18 -8.57 5.79
CA ASP A 116 -10.93 -9.55 4.73
C ASP A 116 -9.45 -9.59 4.33
N LEU A 117 -8.74 -8.45 4.44
CA LEU A 117 -7.30 -8.41 4.19
C LEU A 117 -6.51 -9.28 5.18
N LEU A 118 -6.98 -9.38 6.43
CA LEU A 118 -6.36 -10.18 7.48
C LEU A 118 -6.84 -11.64 7.51
N GLU A 119 -7.88 -11.97 6.73
CA GLU A 119 -8.36 -13.35 6.60
C GLU A 119 -7.59 -14.10 5.51
N PRO A 120 -7.45 -15.43 5.64
CA PRO A 120 -6.90 -16.27 4.59
C PRO A 120 -7.66 -16.10 3.26
N PRO A 121 -6.97 -16.22 2.11
CA PRO A 121 -7.59 -15.97 0.80
C PRO A 121 -8.88 -16.73 0.54
N GLU A 122 -8.97 -17.97 1.01
CA GLU A 122 -10.13 -18.86 0.87
C GLU A 122 -11.36 -18.45 1.68
N GLN A 123 -11.16 -17.55 2.66
CA GLN A 123 -12.25 -17.00 3.49
C GLN A 123 -12.72 -15.63 3.01
N ARG A 124 -12.05 -15.08 2.01
CA ARG A 124 -12.41 -13.78 1.44
C ARG A 124 -13.61 -13.90 0.50
N PRO A 125 -14.48 -12.88 0.41
CA PRO A 125 -15.60 -12.94 -0.51
C PRO A 125 -15.12 -12.99 -1.96
N ALA A 126 -15.60 -13.95 -2.73
CA ALA A 126 -15.27 -14.10 -4.15
C ALA A 126 -15.93 -12.99 -5.01
N VAL A 127 -17.04 -12.44 -4.53
CA VAL A 127 -17.80 -11.37 -5.19
C VAL A 127 -18.27 -10.37 -4.13
N PHE A 128 -18.15 -9.09 -4.42
CA PHE A 128 -18.65 -8.01 -3.56
C PHE A 128 -19.00 -6.77 -4.40
N TRP A 129 -19.88 -5.92 -3.86
CA TRP A 129 -20.23 -4.67 -4.49
C TRP A 129 -19.12 -3.62 -4.30
N ARG A 130 -18.78 -2.94 -5.39
CA ARG A 130 -17.90 -1.78 -5.35
C ARG A 130 -18.75 -0.51 -5.52
N GLY A 131 -18.61 0.38 -4.57
CA GLY A 131 -19.34 1.66 -4.58
C GLY A 131 -20.32 1.77 -3.41
N TYR A 132 -21.03 2.88 -3.42
CA TYR A 132 -21.97 3.29 -2.38
C TYR A 132 -23.38 2.90 -2.77
#